data_5d1b92a3952e74250edf71acef1f87fd
#
_entry.id   5d1b92a3952e74250edf71acef1f87fd
#
_cell.length_a   1.000
_cell.length_b   1.000
_cell.length_c   1.000
_cell.angle_alpha   90.00
_cell.angle_beta   90.00
_cell.angle_gamma   90.00
#
_symmetry.space_group_name_H-M   'P 1'
#
loop_
_entity.id
_entity.type
_entity.pdbx_description
1 polymer ?
#
loop_
_entity_poly.entity_id
_entity_poly.type
_entity_poly.pdbx_seq_one_letter_code
_entity_poly.pdbx_strand_id
1 'polypeptide(L)'
;MLFRSVIRGTPSVVQLTLIYFVVFASVNIDKFIIALIAFGLNSGAYISEIFRAGLESIDKGQTEAGRSLGLSSSQTMIYIILPQAVKNILPALVNEFIMLVKETAIVGFIAMEDLNRASEIVQSITYAPFAPRIIVAIVYYIVIKLLTLALGRFERWLKKSEH
;
A
#
# COMPACT_ATOMS: atom_id res chain seq x y z
N MET A 1 15.72 -9.58 -7.01
CA MET A 1 14.90 -8.99 -8.10
C MET A 1 13.65 -9.81 -8.43
N LEU A 2 13.70 -11.14 -8.52
CA LEU A 2 12.57 -12.02 -8.86
C LEU A 2 11.33 -11.86 -7.96
N PHE A 3 11.48 -11.83 -6.62
CA PHE A 3 10.37 -11.70 -5.69
C PHE A 3 9.49 -10.46 -5.99
N ARG A 4 10.10 -9.27 -6.09
CA ARG A 4 9.36 -8.03 -6.38
C ARG A 4 8.67 -8.07 -7.74
N SER A 5 9.33 -8.63 -8.76
CA SER A 5 8.79 -8.73 -10.11
C SER A 5 7.56 -9.65 -10.15
N VAL A 6 7.59 -10.79 -9.45
CA VAL A 6 6.47 -11.74 -9.37
C VAL A 6 5.31 -11.13 -8.60
N ILE A 7 5.56 -10.59 -7.40
CA ILE A 7 4.49 -10.01 -6.56
C ILE A 7 3.81 -8.83 -7.26
N ARG A 8 4.56 -7.91 -7.84
CA ARG A 8 3.99 -6.73 -8.53
C ARG A 8 3.42 -7.06 -9.91
N GLY A 9 3.79 -8.18 -10.48
CA GLY A 9 3.30 -8.65 -11.79
C GLY A 9 2.05 -9.52 -11.71
N THR A 10 1.56 -9.84 -10.50
CA THR A 10 0.35 -10.66 -10.29
C THR A 10 -0.72 -9.88 -9.52
N PRO A 11 -2.03 -10.06 -9.86
CA PRO A 11 -3.11 -9.39 -9.13
C PRO A 11 -3.17 -9.80 -7.66
N SER A 12 -3.42 -8.83 -6.77
CA SER A 12 -3.50 -9.06 -5.32
C SER A 12 -4.56 -10.12 -4.93
N VAL A 13 -5.69 -10.16 -5.65
CA VAL A 13 -6.72 -11.20 -5.44
C VAL A 13 -6.20 -12.62 -5.71
N VAL A 14 -5.38 -12.77 -6.75
CA VAL A 14 -4.77 -14.08 -7.08
C VAL A 14 -3.78 -14.48 -6.01
N GLN A 15 -2.97 -13.53 -5.52
CA GLN A 15 -2.03 -13.79 -4.42
C GLN A 15 -2.75 -14.19 -3.14
N LEU A 16 -3.80 -13.46 -2.75
CA LEU A 16 -4.62 -13.76 -1.59
C LEU A 16 -5.22 -15.18 -1.67
N THR A 17 -5.83 -15.53 -2.81
CA THR A 17 -6.45 -16.84 -2.99
C THR A 17 -5.43 -17.96 -3.07
N LEU A 18 -4.27 -17.76 -3.70
CA LEU A 18 -3.16 -18.74 -3.70
C LEU A 18 -2.63 -18.97 -2.28
N ILE A 19 -2.39 -17.92 -1.52
CA ILE A 19 -1.89 -18.03 -0.15
C ILE A 19 -2.92 -18.77 0.71
N TYR A 20 -4.20 -18.46 0.58
CA TYR A 20 -5.26 -19.09 1.37
C TYR A 20 -5.51 -20.55 0.96
N PHE A 21 -5.77 -20.83 -0.33
CA PHE A 21 -6.21 -22.13 -0.80
C PHE A 21 -5.09 -23.12 -1.13
N VAL A 22 -3.84 -22.62 -1.28
CA VAL A 22 -2.70 -23.49 -1.63
C VAL A 22 -1.68 -23.52 -0.51
N VAL A 23 -1.16 -22.37 -0.07
CA VAL A 23 -0.08 -22.35 0.93
C VAL A 23 -0.58 -22.75 2.32
N PHE A 24 -1.73 -22.25 2.73
CA PHE A 24 -2.33 -22.52 4.05
C PHE A 24 -3.51 -23.51 4.01
N ALA A 25 -3.73 -24.22 2.89
CA ALA A 25 -4.86 -25.13 2.71
C ALA A 25 -4.97 -26.20 3.81
N SER A 26 -3.85 -26.70 4.31
CA SER A 26 -3.77 -27.79 5.32
C SER A 26 -3.56 -27.26 6.74
N VAL A 27 -3.52 -25.96 6.95
CA VAL A 27 -3.18 -25.34 8.24
C VAL A 27 -4.40 -24.59 8.76
N ASN A 28 -4.83 -24.92 9.98
CA ASN A 28 -5.96 -24.24 10.62
C ASN A 28 -5.48 -22.90 11.23
N ILE A 29 -5.41 -21.87 10.39
CA ILE A 29 -5.05 -20.50 10.79
C ILE A 29 -6.24 -19.59 10.52
N ASP A 30 -6.42 -18.59 11.39
CA ASP A 30 -7.44 -17.56 11.20
C ASP A 30 -7.27 -16.85 9.85
N LYS A 31 -8.35 -16.69 9.11
CA LYS A 31 -8.37 -16.03 7.78
C LYS A 31 -7.82 -14.62 7.83
N PHE A 32 -8.02 -13.90 8.95
CA PHE A 32 -7.48 -12.56 9.16
C PHE A 32 -5.94 -12.57 9.12
N ILE A 33 -5.29 -13.55 9.76
CA ILE A 33 -3.84 -13.69 9.74
C ILE A 33 -3.34 -13.98 8.31
N ILE A 34 -4.05 -14.84 7.57
CA ILE A 34 -3.69 -15.15 6.19
C ILE A 34 -3.82 -13.90 5.30
N ALA A 35 -4.90 -13.14 5.46
CA ALA A 35 -5.09 -11.87 4.75
C ALA A 35 -3.98 -10.86 5.10
N LEU A 36 -3.61 -10.76 6.39
CA LEU A 36 -2.52 -9.90 6.85
C LEU A 36 -1.18 -10.28 6.20
N ILE A 37 -0.87 -11.58 6.11
CA ILE A 37 0.34 -12.06 5.42
C ILE A 37 0.29 -11.72 3.94
N ALA A 38 -0.83 -11.97 3.26
CA ALA A 38 -0.98 -11.73 1.83
C ALA A 38 -0.81 -10.25 1.47
N PHE A 39 -1.53 -9.37 2.15
CA PHE A 39 -1.43 -7.92 1.94
C PHE A 39 -0.08 -7.37 2.41
N GLY A 40 0.48 -7.90 3.51
CA GLY A 40 1.79 -7.51 4.00
C GLY A 40 2.91 -7.83 3.01
N LEU A 41 2.90 -9.00 2.39
CA LEU A 41 3.86 -9.38 1.34
C LEU A 41 3.70 -8.52 0.09
N ASN A 42 2.47 -8.27 -0.34
CA ASN A 42 2.17 -7.44 -1.49
C ASN A 42 2.64 -6.00 -1.25
N SER A 43 2.13 -5.34 -0.21
CA SER A 43 2.49 -3.96 0.13
C SER A 43 3.99 -3.81 0.43
N GLY A 44 4.62 -4.80 1.08
CA GLY A 44 6.08 -4.81 1.30
C GLY A 44 6.88 -4.75 -0.01
N ALA A 45 6.42 -5.45 -1.05
CA ALA A 45 7.05 -5.38 -2.37
C ALA A 45 6.90 -3.98 -3.00
N TYR A 46 5.72 -3.36 -2.91
CA TYR A 46 5.49 -1.99 -3.40
C TYR A 46 6.27 -0.95 -2.59
N ILE A 47 6.25 -1.02 -1.27
CA ILE A 47 7.00 -0.12 -0.39
C ILE A 47 8.49 -0.19 -0.67
N SER A 48 9.06 -1.40 -0.85
CA SER A 48 10.48 -1.55 -1.19
C SER A 48 10.85 -0.84 -2.50
N GLU A 49 9.94 -0.83 -3.46
CA GLU A 49 10.13 -0.15 -4.73
C GLU A 49 9.97 1.37 -4.60
N ILE A 50 9.04 1.84 -3.78
CA ILE A 50 8.87 3.26 -3.46
C ILE A 50 10.15 3.82 -2.84
N PHE A 51 10.75 3.10 -1.89
CA PHE A 51 12.03 3.51 -1.29
C PHE A 51 13.15 3.55 -2.32
N ARG A 52 13.27 2.51 -3.15
CA ARG A 52 14.28 2.46 -4.21
C ARG A 52 14.12 3.64 -5.18
N ALA A 53 12.92 3.85 -5.69
CA ALA A 53 12.63 4.92 -6.64
C ALA A 53 12.86 6.30 -6.02
N GLY A 54 12.50 6.49 -4.76
CA GLY A 54 12.72 7.74 -4.04
C GLY A 54 14.20 8.05 -3.84
N LEU A 55 15.04 7.06 -3.54
CA LEU A 55 16.49 7.24 -3.46
C LEU A 55 17.11 7.51 -4.84
N GLU A 56 16.71 6.77 -5.85
CA GLU A 56 17.21 6.93 -7.22
C GLU A 56 16.75 8.23 -7.89
N SER A 57 15.69 8.88 -7.39
CA SER A 57 15.21 10.16 -7.89
C SER A 57 16.11 11.35 -7.52
N ILE A 58 17.05 11.15 -6.59
CA ILE A 58 17.98 12.20 -6.19
C ILE A 58 19.11 12.30 -7.22
N ASP A 59 19.39 13.52 -7.66
CA ASP A 59 20.44 13.80 -8.63
C ASP A 59 21.81 13.29 -8.12
N LYS A 60 22.54 12.61 -9.00
CA LYS A 60 23.87 12.04 -8.67
C LYS A 60 24.88 13.12 -8.29
N GLY A 61 24.72 14.33 -8.81
CA GLY A 61 25.53 15.48 -8.46
C GLY A 61 25.47 15.84 -6.97
N GLN A 62 24.37 15.51 -6.27
CA GLN A 62 24.28 15.67 -4.82
C GLN A 62 25.26 14.74 -4.08
N THR A 63 25.42 13.53 -4.57
CA THR A 63 26.41 12.59 -4.02
C THR A 63 27.83 13.05 -4.32
N GLU A 64 28.09 13.50 -5.55
CA GLU A 64 29.39 14.00 -5.98
C GLU A 64 29.77 15.25 -5.21
N ALA A 65 28.89 16.22 -5.03
CA ALA A 65 29.09 17.41 -4.25
C ALA A 65 29.42 17.10 -2.78
N GLY A 66 28.65 16.24 -2.14
CA GLY A 66 28.92 15.81 -0.77
C GLY A 66 30.30 15.17 -0.61
N ARG A 67 30.69 14.30 -1.56
CA ARG A 67 32.02 13.67 -1.58
C ARG A 67 33.15 14.69 -1.80
N SER A 68 32.92 15.67 -2.67
CA SER A 68 33.88 16.75 -2.93
C SER A 68 34.10 17.65 -1.71
N LEU A 69 33.11 17.81 -0.85
CA LEU A 69 33.22 18.49 0.44
C LEU A 69 33.90 17.65 1.54
N GLY A 70 34.39 16.44 1.21
CA GLY A 70 35.09 15.56 2.16
C GLY A 70 34.20 14.68 3.01
N LEU A 71 32.89 14.68 2.78
CA LEU A 71 31.97 13.79 3.51
C LEU A 71 32.19 12.32 3.10
N SER A 72 32.12 11.40 4.05
CA SER A 72 32.09 9.97 3.77
C SER A 72 30.81 9.61 3.03
N SER A 73 30.77 8.43 2.38
CA SER A 73 29.55 7.93 1.70
C SER A 73 28.35 7.86 2.65
N SER A 74 28.55 7.40 3.88
CA SER A 74 27.50 7.33 4.90
C SER A 74 27.01 8.71 5.33
N GLN A 75 27.93 9.67 5.51
CA GLN A 75 27.58 11.05 5.84
C GLN A 75 26.81 11.71 4.70
N THR A 76 27.26 11.55 3.46
CA THR A 76 26.55 12.05 2.28
C THR A 76 25.15 11.46 2.19
N MET A 77 25.00 10.14 2.43
CA MET A 77 23.70 9.47 2.44
C MET A 77 22.78 10.06 3.51
N ILE A 78 23.27 10.19 4.75
CA ILE A 78 22.43 10.58 5.89
C ILE A 78 22.08 12.07 5.85
N TYR A 79 23.05 12.94 5.53
CA TYR A 79 22.87 14.39 5.66
C TYR A 79 22.37 15.06 4.38
N ILE A 80 22.59 14.46 3.20
CA ILE A 80 22.24 15.08 1.92
C ILE A 80 21.14 14.29 1.19
N ILE A 81 21.36 12.99 0.98
CA ILE A 81 20.48 12.18 0.11
C ILE A 81 19.16 11.82 0.82
N LEU A 82 19.26 11.26 2.02
CA LEU A 82 18.10 10.73 2.74
C LEU A 82 17.05 11.80 3.06
N PRO A 83 17.37 13.03 3.51
CA PRO A 83 16.36 14.06 3.73
C PRO A 83 15.61 14.46 2.46
N GLN A 84 16.30 14.51 1.32
CA GLN A 84 15.67 14.78 0.02
C GLN A 84 14.82 13.60 -0.46
N ALA A 85 15.34 12.37 -0.33
CA ALA A 85 14.62 11.15 -0.72
C ALA A 85 13.32 10.97 0.05
N VAL A 86 13.30 11.24 1.36
CA VAL A 86 12.09 11.14 2.20
C VAL A 86 10.97 12.03 1.67
N LYS A 87 11.28 13.23 1.17
CA LYS A 87 10.27 14.13 0.58
C LYS A 87 9.59 13.53 -0.65
N ASN A 88 10.34 12.76 -1.45
CA ASN A 88 9.82 12.08 -2.64
C ASN A 88 9.10 10.77 -2.29
N ILE A 89 9.59 10.06 -1.26
CA ILE A 89 9.04 8.78 -0.79
C ILE A 89 7.69 8.98 -0.10
N LEU A 90 7.55 10.01 0.73
CA LEU A 90 6.39 10.20 1.61
C LEU A 90 5.04 10.27 0.87
N PRO A 91 4.88 11.05 -0.22
CA PRO A 91 3.63 11.07 -1.00
C PRO A 91 3.28 9.70 -1.59
N ALA A 92 4.30 8.96 -2.04
CA ALA A 92 4.11 7.63 -2.60
C ALA A 92 3.68 6.61 -1.54
N LEU A 93 4.23 6.68 -0.31
CA LEU A 93 3.78 5.86 0.82
C LEU A 93 2.33 6.17 1.22
N VAL A 94 1.94 7.44 1.23
CA VAL A 94 0.56 7.85 1.50
C VAL A 94 -0.38 7.24 0.46
N ASN A 95 -0.01 7.29 -0.82
CA ASN A 95 -0.79 6.68 -1.88
C ASN A 95 -0.87 5.16 -1.76
N GLU A 96 0.24 4.50 -1.42
CA GLU A 96 0.28 3.05 -1.18
C GLU A 96 -0.66 2.64 -0.04
N PHE A 97 -0.66 3.39 1.06
CA PHE A 97 -1.58 3.13 2.17
C PHE A 97 -3.06 3.24 1.74
N ILE A 98 -3.40 4.27 0.95
CA ILE A 98 -4.77 4.42 0.41
C ILE A 98 -5.12 3.27 -0.54
N MET A 99 -4.19 2.80 -1.35
CA MET A 99 -4.37 1.65 -2.23
C MET A 99 -4.61 0.38 -1.43
N LEU A 100 -3.80 0.13 -0.39
CA LEU A 100 -3.95 -1.02 0.49
C LEU A 100 -5.35 -1.07 1.14
N VAL A 101 -5.88 0.07 1.62
CA VAL A 101 -7.24 0.15 2.16
C VAL A 101 -8.30 -0.25 1.12
N LYS A 102 -8.13 0.12 -0.16
CA LYS A 102 -9.03 -0.32 -1.23
C LYS A 102 -8.90 -1.81 -1.52
N GLU A 103 -7.68 -2.34 -1.47
CA GLU A 103 -7.41 -3.75 -1.74
C GLU A 103 -7.99 -4.68 -0.67
N THR A 104 -8.22 -4.20 0.57
CA THR A 104 -8.92 -5.02 1.57
C THR A 104 -10.33 -5.43 1.15
N ALA A 105 -10.96 -4.75 0.19
CA ALA A 105 -12.27 -5.11 -0.36
C ALA A 105 -12.32 -6.47 -1.08
N ILE A 106 -11.17 -7.12 -1.28
CA ILE A 106 -11.11 -8.46 -1.91
C ILE A 106 -11.12 -9.63 -0.92
N VAL A 107 -11.15 -9.38 0.40
CA VAL A 107 -11.14 -10.47 1.40
C VAL A 107 -12.39 -11.37 1.34
N GLY A 108 -13.46 -10.90 0.71
CA GLY A 108 -14.63 -11.71 0.41
C GLY A 108 -14.32 -12.98 -0.41
N PHE A 109 -13.26 -12.99 -1.24
CA PHE A 109 -12.81 -14.16 -2.00
C PHE A 109 -12.32 -15.33 -1.13
N ILE A 110 -11.94 -15.07 0.11
CA ILE A 110 -11.59 -16.08 1.12
C ILE A 110 -12.70 -16.25 2.17
N ALA A 111 -13.93 -15.81 1.83
CA ALA A 111 -15.11 -15.85 2.70
C ALA A 111 -14.87 -15.15 4.06
N MET A 112 -14.17 -14.02 4.06
CA MET A 112 -14.20 -13.06 5.15
C MET A 112 -15.34 -12.08 4.96
N GLU A 113 -15.91 -11.62 6.06
CA GLU A 113 -16.95 -10.60 6.02
C GLU A 113 -16.31 -9.21 5.93
N ASP A 114 -16.59 -8.56 4.82
CA ASP A 114 -16.29 -7.15 4.58
C ASP A 114 -17.55 -6.44 4.06
N LEU A 115 -17.45 -5.16 3.80
CA LEU A 115 -18.54 -4.35 3.30
C LEU A 115 -19.05 -4.84 1.93
N ASN A 116 -18.15 -5.31 1.07
CA ASN A 116 -18.52 -5.85 -0.24
C ASN A 116 -19.28 -7.18 -0.09
N ARG A 117 -18.77 -8.09 0.75
CA ARG A 117 -19.45 -9.36 1.06
C ARG A 117 -20.81 -9.14 1.71
N ALA A 118 -20.93 -8.17 2.62
CA ALA A 118 -22.22 -7.79 3.21
C ALA A 118 -23.23 -7.35 2.15
N SER A 119 -22.79 -6.60 1.13
CA SER A 119 -23.65 -6.19 0.02
C SER A 119 -24.16 -7.37 -0.81
N GLU A 120 -23.33 -8.40 -1.02
CA GLU A 120 -23.74 -9.63 -1.71
C GLU A 120 -24.80 -10.40 -0.93
N ILE A 121 -24.66 -10.49 0.39
CA ILE A 121 -25.65 -11.12 1.28
C ILE A 121 -26.98 -10.36 1.21
N VAL A 122 -26.94 -9.02 1.35
CA VAL A 122 -28.17 -8.20 1.23
C VAL A 122 -28.80 -8.36 -0.15
N GLN A 123 -28.02 -8.37 -1.21
CA GLN A 123 -28.52 -8.60 -2.58
C GLN A 123 -29.21 -9.97 -2.70
N SER A 124 -28.65 -11.02 -2.11
CA SER A 124 -29.23 -12.37 -2.17
C SER A 124 -30.58 -12.50 -1.43
N ILE A 125 -30.75 -11.71 -0.36
CA ILE A 125 -31.98 -11.71 0.46
C ILE A 125 -33.07 -10.82 -0.15
N THR A 126 -32.66 -9.64 -0.66
CA THR A 126 -33.59 -8.61 -1.12
C THR A 126 -33.92 -8.70 -2.62
N TYR A 127 -33.16 -9.51 -3.37
CA TYR A 127 -33.21 -9.58 -4.84
C TYR A 127 -33.00 -8.20 -5.52
N ALA A 128 -32.39 -7.24 -4.81
CA ALA A 128 -32.11 -5.89 -5.32
C ALA A 128 -30.64 -5.81 -5.81
N PRO A 129 -30.37 -5.95 -7.13
CA PRO A 129 -29.00 -6.10 -7.63
C PRO A 129 -28.15 -4.82 -7.55
N PHE A 130 -28.78 -3.66 -7.58
CA PHE A 130 -28.05 -2.39 -7.70
C PHE A 130 -27.88 -1.64 -6.38
N ALA A 131 -28.93 -1.51 -5.58
CA ALA A 131 -28.95 -0.66 -4.39
C ALA A 131 -27.84 -1.00 -3.38
N PRO A 132 -27.59 -2.25 -2.95
CA PRO A 132 -26.54 -2.57 -2.01
C PRO A 132 -25.14 -2.23 -2.55
N ARG A 133 -24.87 -2.46 -3.85
CA ARG A 133 -23.58 -2.17 -4.48
C ARG A 133 -23.32 -0.67 -4.60
N ILE A 134 -24.35 0.12 -4.91
CA ILE A 134 -24.22 1.59 -4.94
C ILE A 134 -23.90 2.14 -3.54
N ILE A 135 -24.58 1.61 -2.50
CA ILE A 135 -24.31 2.02 -1.12
C ILE A 135 -22.85 1.72 -0.74
N VAL A 136 -22.35 0.52 -1.05
CA VAL A 136 -20.95 0.16 -0.79
C VAL A 136 -19.98 1.09 -1.52
N ALA A 137 -20.24 1.39 -2.79
CA ALA A 137 -19.41 2.31 -3.57
C ALA A 137 -19.36 3.71 -2.94
N ILE A 138 -20.52 4.22 -2.48
CA ILE A 138 -20.60 5.52 -1.78
C ILE A 138 -19.82 5.48 -0.47
N VAL A 139 -19.97 4.42 0.34
CA VAL A 139 -19.25 4.27 1.61
C VAL A 139 -17.73 4.23 1.38
N TYR A 140 -17.26 3.40 0.43
CA TYR A 140 -15.84 3.39 0.07
C TYR A 140 -15.35 4.76 -0.42
N TYR A 141 -16.11 5.42 -1.27
CA TYR A 141 -15.77 6.76 -1.75
C TYR A 141 -15.60 7.77 -0.59
N ILE A 142 -16.55 7.78 0.35
CA ILE A 142 -16.50 8.68 1.52
C ILE A 142 -15.27 8.36 2.38
N VAL A 143 -15.06 7.09 2.74
CA VAL A 143 -13.93 6.65 3.57
C VAL A 143 -12.60 7.01 2.92
N ILE A 144 -12.42 6.67 1.64
CA ILE A 144 -11.19 6.97 0.90
C ILE A 144 -10.98 8.48 0.76
N LYS A 145 -12.05 9.25 0.53
CA LYS A 145 -11.96 10.72 0.45
C LYS A 145 -11.51 11.33 1.78
N LEU A 146 -12.07 10.86 2.89
CA LEU A 146 -11.68 11.32 4.23
C LEU A 146 -10.23 10.96 4.55
N LEU A 147 -9.80 9.72 4.25
CA LEU A 147 -8.41 9.29 4.40
C LEU A 147 -7.46 10.15 3.55
N THR A 148 -7.79 10.36 2.29
CA THR A 148 -6.97 11.19 1.38
C THR A 148 -6.81 12.61 1.90
N LEU A 149 -7.89 13.21 2.42
CA LEU A 149 -7.84 14.55 2.99
C LEU A 149 -7.00 14.60 4.28
N ALA A 150 -7.16 13.62 5.16
CA ALA A 150 -6.41 13.54 6.42
C ALA A 150 -4.91 13.33 6.16
N LEU A 151 -4.56 12.35 5.34
CA LEU A 151 -3.18 12.02 4.99
C LEU A 151 -2.51 13.13 4.17
N GLY A 152 -3.23 13.78 3.26
CA GLY A 152 -2.71 14.93 2.51
C GLY A 152 -2.49 16.18 3.38
N ARG A 153 -3.23 16.33 4.51
CA ARG A 153 -2.91 17.36 5.52
C ARG A 153 -1.65 17.01 6.29
N PHE A 154 -1.51 15.76 6.69
CA PHE A 154 -0.33 15.25 7.39
C PHE A 154 0.94 15.39 6.55
N GLU A 155 0.89 15.01 5.28
CA GLU A 155 2.00 15.19 4.33
C GLU A 155 2.42 16.67 4.20
N ARG A 156 1.46 17.57 4.06
CA ARG A 156 1.75 19.02 3.99
C ARG A 156 2.34 19.58 5.28
N TRP A 157 1.90 19.06 6.42
CA TRP A 157 2.46 19.46 7.72
C TRP A 157 3.92 19.02 7.84
N LEU A 158 4.24 17.78 7.47
CA LEU A 158 5.62 17.27 7.47
C LEU A 158 6.54 18.09 6.54
N LYS A 159 6.07 18.42 5.34
CA LYS A 159 6.85 19.26 4.40
C LYS A 159 7.09 20.69 4.91
N LYS A 160 6.25 21.23 5.77
CA LYS A 160 6.40 22.58 6.35
C LYS A 160 7.36 22.63 7.55
N SER A 161 7.49 21.56 8.31
CA SER A 161 8.32 21.54 9.53
C SER A 161 9.81 21.48 9.27
N GLU A 162 10.26 21.45 8.00
CA GLU A 162 11.66 21.36 7.59
C GLU A 162 12.22 22.66 6.99
N HIS A 163 11.51 23.77 7.16
CA HIS A 163 11.96 25.14 6.90
C HIS A 163 12.16 25.88 8.23
#